data_6ca2fe798f64e64e452f9d2013ab05ae
#
_entry.id   6ca2fe798f64e64e452f9d2013ab05ae
#
_cell.length_a   1.000
_cell.length_b   1.000
_cell.length_c   1.000
_cell.angle_alpha   90.00
_cell.angle_beta   90.00
_cell.angle_gamma   90.00
#
_symmetry.space_group_name_H-M   'P 1'
#
loop_
_entity.id
_entity.type
_entity.pdbx_description
1 polymer ?
#
loop_
_entity_poly.entity_id
_entity_poly.type
_entity_poly.pdbx_seq_one_letter_code
_entity_poly.pdbx_strand_id
1 'polypeptide(L)'
;MVTFLVSGLWHGASWHYVVWGGIQGIYIVIGDLLKPLKERFNTFFHVRVKTFGYQLGQGLCTFFLFTLSLVFFRADTVKDALYYIQRMFTTFDVWSLFDESIYYLGLDQKEMGILWLGILILLIV
;
A
#
# COMPACT_ATOMS: atom_id res chain seq x y z
N MET A 1 -7.71 13.63 9.28
CA MET A 1 -8.16 13.80 7.88
C MET A 1 -7.62 15.05 7.21
N VAL A 2 -7.80 16.23 7.80
CA VAL A 2 -7.31 17.53 7.24
C VAL A 2 -5.80 17.49 6.94
N THR A 3 -4.98 16.94 7.84
CA THR A 3 -3.52 16.81 7.69
C THR A 3 -3.12 16.07 6.41
N PHE A 4 -3.84 15.01 6.04
CA PHE A 4 -3.55 14.22 4.83
C PHE A 4 -3.98 14.96 3.55
N LEU A 5 -5.08 15.70 3.59
CA LEU A 5 -5.50 16.56 2.47
C LEU A 5 -4.50 17.68 2.24
N VAL A 6 -4.03 18.32 3.32
CA VAL A 6 -2.99 19.36 3.25
C VAL A 6 -1.67 18.78 2.74
N SER A 7 -1.29 17.58 3.21
CA SER A 7 -0.10 16.88 2.71
C SER A 7 -0.21 16.56 1.22
N GLY A 8 -1.39 16.10 0.75
CA GLY A 8 -1.63 15.88 -0.67
C GLY A 8 -1.49 17.16 -1.50
N LEU A 9 -2.04 18.27 -1.03
CA LEU A 9 -1.91 19.59 -1.68
C LEU A 9 -0.46 20.10 -1.69
N TRP A 10 0.31 19.79 -0.65
CA TRP A 10 1.71 20.21 -0.55
C TRP A 10 2.61 19.52 -1.59
N HIS A 11 2.27 18.27 -1.97
CA HIS A 11 2.99 17.53 -3.01
C HIS A 11 2.72 18.02 -4.44
N GLY A 12 1.67 18.82 -4.65
CA GLY A 12 1.34 19.42 -5.94
C GLY A 12 -0.14 19.80 -6.05
N ALA A 13 -0.43 20.84 -6.82
CA ALA A 13 -1.80 21.33 -7.06
C ALA A 13 -2.55 20.44 -8.07
N SER A 14 -2.39 19.11 -7.99
CA SER A 14 -3.03 18.15 -8.89
C SER A 14 -4.01 17.26 -8.14
N TRP A 15 -5.13 16.93 -8.79
CA TRP A 15 -6.22 16.18 -8.17
C TRP A 15 -5.82 14.79 -7.68
N HIS A 16 -4.86 14.13 -8.32
CA HIS A 16 -4.41 12.80 -7.89
C HIS A 16 -3.72 12.83 -6.51
N TYR A 17 -3.02 13.91 -6.15
CA TYR A 17 -2.44 14.07 -4.81
C TYR A 17 -3.51 14.32 -3.74
N VAL A 18 -4.55 15.09 -4.07
CA VAL A 18 -5.68 15.32 -3.16
C VAL A 18 -6.45 14.03 -2.93
N VAL A 19 -6.69 13.25 -3.98
CA VAL A 19 -7.33 11.93 -3.90
C VAL A 19 -6.49 10.98 -3.06
N TRP A 20 -5.18 10.92 -3.29
CA TRP A 20 -4.27 10.11 -2.47
C TRP A 20 -4.34 10.47 -0.98
N GLY A 21 -4.24 11.75 -0.64
CA GLY A 21 -4.37 12.22 0.74
C GLY A 21 -5.75 11.91 1.34
N GLY A 22 -6.82 12.04 0.55
CA GLY A 22 -8.19 11.67 0.92
C GLY A 22 -8.31 10.17 1.24
N ILE A 23 -7.75 9.30 0.41
CA ILE A 23 -7.72 7.84 0.62
C ILE A 23 -7.05 7.51 1.96
N GLN A 24 -5.89 8.11 2.26
CA GLN A 24 -5.22 7.91 3.54
C GLN A 24 -6.09 8.33 4.73
N GLY A 25 -6.75 9.48 4.62
CA GLY A 25 -7.70 9.94 5.64
C GLY A 25 -8.88 8.98 5.84
N ILE A 26 -9.43 8.45 4.75
CA ILE A 26 -10.52 7.48 4.77
C ILE A 26 -10.08 6.17 5.44
N TYR A 27 -8.87 5.66 5.16
CA TYR A 27 -8.35 4.46 5.81
C TYR A 27 -8.30 4.59 7.33
N ILE A 28 -7.91 5.75 7.85
CA ILE A 28 -7.89 6.00 9.29
C ILE A 28 -9.30 6.01 9.86
N VAL A 29 -10.22 6.75 9.24
CA VAL A 29 -11.62 6.83 9.69
C VAL A 29 -12.28 5.45 9.68
N ILE A 30 -12.14 4.70 8.60
CA ILE A 30 -12.66 3.33 8.52
C ILE A 30 -12.01 2.43 9.57
N GLY A 31 -10.69 2.53 9.75
CA GLY A 31 -9.97 1.77 10.78
C GLY A 31 -10.51 2.03 12.18
N ASP A 32 -10.79 3.29 12.52
CA ASP A 32 -11.37 3.68 13.80
C ASP A 32 -12.82 3.19 13.96
N LEU A 33 -13.63 3.31 12.93
CA LEU A 33 -15.02 2.81 12.93
C LEU A 33 -15.10 1.29 13.05
N LEU A 34 -14.14 0.58 12.47
CA LEU A 34 -14.09 -0.88 12.51
C LEU A 34 -13.49 -1.44 13.80
N LYS A 35 -12.87 -0.62 14.66
CA LYS A 35 -12.29 -1.08 15.94
C LYS A 35 -13.28 -1.89 16.79
N PRO A 36 -14.51 -1.41 17.09
CA PRO A 36 -15.43 -2.17 17.91
C PRO A 36 -15.88 -3.49 17.28
N LEU A 37 -16.03 -3.51 15.95
CA LEU A 37 -16.37 -4.73 15.22
C LEU A 37 -15.22 -5.75 15.28
N LYS A 38 -13.99 -5.28 15.11
CA LYS A 38 -12.77 -6.08 15.18
C LYS A 38 -12.56 -6.66 16.58
N GLU A 39 -12.83 -5.87 17.63
CA GLU A 39 -12.76 -6.34 19.02
C GLU A 39 -13.79 -7.44 19.30
N ARG A 40 -15.03 -7.25 18.84
CA ARG A 40 -16.08 -8.30 18.94
C ARG A 40 -15.69 -9.57 18.22
N PHE A 41 -15.16 -9.46 17.01
CA PHE A 41 -14.70 -10.60 16.21
C PHE A 41 -13.55 -11.33 16.91
N ASN A 42 -12.55 -10.59 17.40
CA ASN A 42 -11.41 -11.16 18.10
C ASN A 42 -11.82 -11.87 19.39
N THR A 43 -12.79 -11.31 20.11
CA THR A 43 -13.34 -11.92 21.34
C THR A 43 -14.13 -13.19 21.01
N PHE A 44 -14.95 -13.16 19.97
CA PHE A 44 -15.76 -14.30 19.55
C PHE A 44 -14.89 -15.49 19.10
N PHE A 45 -13.84 -15.25 18.34
CA PHE A 45 -12.92 -16.28 17.86
C PHE A 45 -11.75 -16.55 18.81
N HIS A 46 -11.73 -15.97 20.00
CA HIS A 46 -10.63 -16.08 20.97
C HIS A 46 -9.25 -15.78 20.37
N VAL A 47 -9.17 -14.82 19.45
CA VAL A 47 -7.94 -14.48 18.73
C VAL A 47 -6.97 -13.78 19.69
N ARG A 48 -5.78 -14.32 19.80
CA ARG A 48 -4.70 -13.70 20.59
C ARG A 48 -4.07 -12.55 19.80
N VAL A 49 -4.57 -11.33 20.01
CA VAL A 49 -4.11 -10.10 19.29
C VAL A 49 -2.63 -9.77 19.47
N LYS A 50 -1.99 -10.30 20.51
CA LYS A 50 -0.55 -10.13 20.79
C LYS A 50 0.33 -11.17 20.09
N THR A 51 -0.25 -12.09 19.32
CA THR A 51 0.51 -13.09 18.58
C THR A 51 1.21 -12.44 17.40
N PHE A 52 2.47 -12.81 17.16
CA PHE A 52 3.27 -12.31 16.04
C PHE A 52 2.54 -12.44 14.70
N GLY A 53 1.91 -13.59 14.43
CA GLY A 53 1.16 -13.80 13.19
C GLY A 53 0.00 -12.83 12.98
N TYR A 54 -0.71 -12.45 14.07
CA TYR A 54 -1.78 -11.46 13.99
C TYR A 54 -1.25 -10.06 13.68
N GLN A 55 -0.17 -9.66 14.35
CA GLN A 55 0.48 -8.36 14.11
C GLN A 55 1.09 -8.28 12.70
N LEU A 56 1.72 -9.36 12.25
CA LEU A 56 2.22 -9.47 10.88
C LEU A 56 1.10 -9.34 9.86
N GLY A 57 -0.02 -10.05 10.05
CA GLY A 57 -1.20 -9.96 9.17
C GLY A 57 -1.76 -8.53 9.09
N GLN A 58 -1.81 -7.83 10.21
CA GLN A 58 -2.22 -6.42 10.23
C GLN A 58 -1.23 -5.52 9.50
N GLY A 59 0.06 -5.73 9.72
CA GLY A 59 1.12 -4.99 9.03
C GLY A 59 1.06 -5.19 7.52
N LEU A 60 0.92 -6.44 7.06
CA LEU A 60 0.77 -6.76 5.64
C LEU A 60 -0.48 -6.15 5.02
N CYS A 61 -1.62 -6.18 5.73
CA CYS A 61 -2.84 -5.54 5.25
C CYS A 61 -2.65 -4.02 5.11
N THR A 62 -2.07 -3.37 6.11
CA THR A 62 -1.78 -1.93 6.06
C THR A 62 -0.79 -1.59 4.94
N PHE A 63 0.26 -2.39 4.80
CA PHE A 63 1.24 -2.23 3.73
C PHE A 63 0.60 -2.35 2.35
N PHE A 64 -0.26 -3.36 2.15
CA PHE A 64 -0.98 -3.54 0.89
C PHE A 64 -1.89 -2.35 0.56
N LEU A 65 -2.69 -1.89 1.53
CA LEU A 65 -3.57 -0.72 1.35
C LEU A 65 -2.76 0.55 1.06
N PHE A 66 -1.65 0.73 1.75
CA PHE A 66 -0.74 1.86 1.49
C PHE A 66 -0.15 1.79 0.08
N THR A 67 0.33 0.63 -0.35
CA THR A 67 0.88 0.40 -1.69
C THR A 67 -0.16 0.69 -2.77
N LEU A 68 -1.41 0.24 -2.59
CA LEU A 68 -2.50 0.58 -3.52
C LEU A 68 -2.74 2.09 -3.60
N SER A 69 -2.65 2.79 -2.47
CA SER A 69 -2.82 4.25 -2.48
C SER A 69 -1.68 4.98 -3.20
N LEU A 70 -0.46 4.42 -3.20
CA LEU A 70 0.68 4.99 -3.93
C LEU A 70 0.49 4.96 -5.45
N VAL A 71 -0.39 4.10 -5.98
CA VAL A 71 -0.74 4.13 -7.40
C VAL A 71 -1.34 5.48 -7.78
N PHE A 72 -2.21 6.04 -6.92
CA PHE A 72 -2.76 7.39 -7.13
C PHE A 72 -1.70 8.49 -7.02
N PHE A 73 -0.69 8.29 -6.19
CA PHE A 73 0.42 9.23 -6.06
C PHE A 73 1.30 9.27 -7.32
N ARG A 74 1.51 8.11 -7.96
CA ARG A 74 2.43 7.96 -9.10
C ARG A 74 1.76 8.22 -10.45
N ALA A 75 0.44 8.02 -10.57
CA ALA A 75 -0.31 8.21 -11.81
C ALA A 75 -0.48 9.70 -12.13
N ASP A 76 -0.45 10.06 -13.40
CA ASP A 76 -0.62 11.44 -13.86
C ASP A 76 -2.08 11.91 -13.71
N THR A 77 -3.03 10.99 -13.83
CA THR A 77 -4.46 11.27 -13.64
C THR A 77 -5.15 10.20 -12.79
N VAL A 78 -6.30 10.57 -12.20
CA VAL A 78 -7.13 9.62 -11.43
C VAL A 78 -7.62 8.46 -12.32
N LYS A 79 -7.87 8.72 -13.61
CA LYS A 79 -8.28 7.67 -14.58
C LYS A 79 -7.17 6.65 -14.80
N ASP A 80 -5.93 7.12 -14.93
CA ASP A 80 -4.77 6.25 -15.10
C ASP A 80 -4.53 5.40 -13.86
N ALA A 81 -4.68 5.99 -12.65
CA ALA A 81 -4.60 5.26 -11.40
C ALA A 81 -5.61 4.11 -11.33
N LEU A 82 -6.87 4.38 -11.67
CA LEU A 82 -7.92 3.36 -11.70
C LEU A 82 -7.64 2.29 -12.76
N TYR A 83 -7.16 2.67 -13.94
CA TYR A 83 -6.76 1.74 -14.98
C TYR A 83 -5.61 0.83 -14.51
N TYR A 84 -4.58 1.37 -13.88
CA TYR A 84 -3.48 0.57 -13.33
C TYR A 84 -3.95 -0.41 -12.26
N ILE A 85 -4.80 0.03 -11.32
CA ILE A 85 -5.38 -0.85 -10.31
C ILE A 85 -6.20 -1.97 -10.96
N GLN A 86 -7.05 -1.65 -11.93
CA GLN A 86 -7.82 -2.65 -12.66
C GLN A 86 -6.89 -3.67 -13.34
N ARG A 87 -5.83 -3.23 -13.99
CA ARG A 87 -4.85 -4.10 -14.65
C ARG A 87 -4.10 -4.98 -13.65
N MET A 88 -3.75 -4.46 -12.48
CA MET A 88 -3.12 -5.27 -11.43
C MET A 88 -3.95 -6.49 -11.02
N PHE A 89 -5.28 -6.36 -11.02
CA PHE A 89 -6.16 -7.48 -10.65
C PHE A 89 -6.59 -8.36 -11.83
N THR A 90 -6.61 -7.82 -13.05
CA THR A 90 -7.07 -8.56 -14.24
C THR A 90 -5.95 -9.27 -14.99
N THR A 91 -4.75 -8.73 -14.96
CA THR A 91 -3.57 -9.27 -15.66
C THR A 91 -2.42 -9.57 -14.68
N PHE A 92 -2.78 -10.14 -13.53
CA PHE A 92 -1.78 -10.53 -12.53
C PHE A 92 -0.99 -11.73 -13.04
N ASP A 93 0.23 -11.47 -13.50
CA ASP A 93 1.16 -12.50 -13.93
C ASP A 93 2.35 -12.56 -12.94
N VAL A 94 2.33 -13.63 -12.12
CA VAL A 94 3.40 -13.85 -11.13
C VAL A 94 4.74 -14.12 -11.80
N TRP A 95 4.73 -14.68 -13.01
CA TRP A 95 5.94 -15.01 -13.75
C TRP A 95 6.74 -13.78 -14.12
N SER A 96 6.09 -12.62 -14.30
CA SER A 96 6.77 -11.35 -14.55
C SER A 96 7.72 -10.91 -13.43
N LEU A 97 7.57 -11.45 -12.21
CA LEU A 97 8.50 -11.21 -11.10
C LEU A 97 9.80 -12.02 -11.21
N PHE A 98 9.78 -13.08 -12.01
CA PHE A 98 10.90 -14.01 -12.20
C PHE A 98 11.51 -13.93 -13.60
N ASP A 99 10.89 -13.17 -14.48
CA ASP A 99 11.33 -12.91 -15.84
C ASP A 99 12.16 -11.62 -15.91
N GLU A 100 12.95 -11.47 -16.97
CA GLU A 100 13.75 -10.26 -17.25
C GLU A 100 12.89 -8.98 -17.38
N SER A 101 11.58 -9.11 -17.50
CA SER A 101 10.64 -8.00 -17.57
C SER A 101 10.72 -7.05 -16.35
N ILE A 102 11.20 -7.53 -15.20
CA ILE A 102 11.40 -6.70 -14.00
C ILE A 102 12.44 -5.59 -14.23
N TYR A 103 13.41 -5.82 -15.12
CA TYR A 103 14.43 -4.84 -15.47
C TYR A 103 13.92 -3.74 -16.40
N TYR A 104 12.78 -3.95 -17.07
CA TYR A 104 12.11 -2.92 -17.88
C TYR A 104 11.36 -1.87 -17.03
N LEU A 105 11.27 -2.05 -15.71
CA LEU A 105 10.72 -1.06 -14.78
C LEU A 105 11.62 0.18 -14.60
N GLY A 106 12.76 0.23 -15.32
CA GLY A 106 13.67 1.37 -15.29
C GLY A 106 14.75 1.27 -14.21
N LEU A 107 14.87 0.12 -13.54
CA LEU A 107 15.96 -0.17 -12.60
C LEU A 107 16.98 -1.06 -13.28
N ASP A 108 18.24 -0.62 -13.33
CA ASP A 108 19.36 -1.46 -13.79
C ASP A 108 19.61 -2.62 -12.80
N GLN A 109 20.27 -3.67 -13.26
CA GLN A 109 20.57 -4.86 -12.45
C GLN A 109 21.29 -4.52 -11.13
N LYS A 110 22.14 -3.50 -11.14
CA LYS A 110 22.85 -3.02 -9.94
C LYS A 110 21.89 -2.34 -8.95
N GLU A 111 20.98 -1.52 -9.45
CA GLU A 111 19.99 -0.81 -8.64
C GLU A 111 18.99 -1.79 -8.02
N MET A 112 18.61 -2.82 -8.77
CA MET A 112 17.80 -3.92 -8.25
C MET A 112 18.52 -4.67 -7.12
N GLY A 113 19.83 -4.92 -7.24
CA GLY A 113 20.64 -5.53 -6.19
C GLY A 113 20.67 -4.66 -4.92
N ILE A 114 20.81 -3.35 -5.05
CA ILE A 114 20.77 -2.40 -3.94
C ILE A 114 19.38 -2.39 -3.28
N LEU A 115 18.31 -2.45 -4.07
CA LEU A 115 16.94 -2.53 -3.56
C LEU A 115 16.75 -3.80 -2.70
N TRP A 116 17.16 -4.96 -3.21
CA TRP A 116 17.06 -6.22 -2.46
C TRP A 116 17.89 -6.21 -1.19
N LEU A 117 19.11 -5.65 -1.25
CA LEU A 117 19.93 -5.47 -0.06
C LEU A 117 19.28 -4.55 0.97
N GLY A 118 18.67 -3.45 0.52
CA GLY A 118 17.92 -2.54 1.39
C GLY A 118 16.73 -3.22 2.06
N ILE A 119 15.95 -4.00 1.32
CA ILE A 119 14.84 -4.79 1.88
C ILE A 119 15.34 -5.79 2.91
N LEU A 120 16.44 -6.49 2.61
CA LEU A 120 17.02 -7.46 3.53
C LEU A 120 17.51 -6.82 4.84
N ILE A 121 18.15 -5.65 4.77
CA ILE A 121 18.56 -4.88 5.95
C ILE A 121 17.34 -4.48 6.78
N LEU A 122 16.27 -3.98 6.14
CA LEU A 122 15.04 -3.59 6.82
C LEU A 122 14.31 -4.77 7.49
N LEU A 123 14.49 -5.98 6.99
CA LEU A 123 13.90 -7.19 7.59
C LEU A 123 14.70 -7.69 8.82
N ILE A 124 15.96 -7.29 8.95
CA ILE A 124 16.85 -7.71 10.04
C ILE A 124 16.80 -6.73 11.22
N VAL A 125 16.51 -5.46 10.95
CA VAL A 125 16.40 -4.38 11.95
C VAL A 125 15.01 -4.33 12.56
#